data_6228175234041660467460fe3dfd956d
#
_entry.id   6228175234041660467460fe3dfd956d
#
_cell.length_a   1.000
_cell.length_b   1.000
_cell.length_c   1.000
_cell.angle_alpha   90.00
_cell.angle_beta   90.00
_cell.angle_gamma   90.00
#
_symmetry.space_group_name_H-M   'P 1'
#
loop_
_entity.id
_entity.type
_entity.pdbx_description
1 polymer ?
#
loop_
_entity_poly.entity_id
_entity_poly.type
_entity_poly.pdbx_seq_one_letter_code
_entity_poly.pdbx_strand_id
1 'polypeptide(L)'
;MKIIINGATGHMGQKLMEAVARSEHEAAALVDPKLVADPSLSMYSSIADFDGDADVIIDFSHHSAAIQLLEYAKSRKIPVVLATTGQTDEEKKAIYAAGGEIPIFFAANMSLGVAVTIKLAKAAAAAFPDADIEIVETHHNRKLDAPSGTALSIFEAIKGVRGDAVPVFGRE
;
A
#
# COMPACT_ATOMS: atom_id res chain seq x y z
N MET A 1 -15.71 -5.49 12.62
CA MET A 1 -14.44 -6.24 12.40
C MET A 1 -13.41 -5.76 13.40
N LYS A 2 -12.56 -6.69 13.86
CA LYS A 2 -11.39 -6.42 14.68
C LYS A 2 -10.18 -6.20 13.77
N ILE A 3 -9.55 -5.04 13.83
CA ILE A 3 -8.52 -4.59 12.89
C ILE A 3 -7.19 -4.45 13.63
N ILE A 4 -6.13 -5.06 13.11
CA ILE A 4 -4.75 -4.73 13.50
C ILE A 4 -4.30 -3.58 12.60
N ILE A 5 -3.87 -2.47 13.20
CA ILE A 5 -3.30 -1.31 12.50
C ILE A 5 -1.80 -1.35 12.65
N ASN A 6 -1.08 -1.74 11.59
CA ASN A 6 0.38 -1.75 11.55
C ASN A 6 0.92 -0.45 10.93
N GLY A 7 1.90 0.18 11.59
CA GLY A 7 2.32 1.55 11.27
C GLY A 7 1.46 2.62 11.94
N ALA A 8 0.94 2.34 13.15
CA ALA A 8 -0.06 3.15 13.84
C ALA A 8 0.40 4.59 14.14
N THR A 9 1.70 4.83 14.36
CA THR A 9 2.23 6.19 14.63
C THR A 9 2.43 7.02 13.37
N GLY A 10 2.38 6.40 12.19
CA GLY A 10 2.52 7.07 10.91
C GLY A 10 1.31 7.95 10.57
N HIS A 11 1.49 8.85 9.60
CA HIS A 11 0.41 9.74 9.16
C HIS A 11 -0.84 8.96 8.70
N MET A 12 -0.69 7.90 7.91
CA MET A 12 -1.81 7.08 7.45
C MET A 12 -2.39 6.20 8.56
N GLY A 13 -1.55 5.67 9.46
CA GLY A 13 -2.00 4.92 10.64
C GLY A 13 -2.93 5.75 11.53
N GLN A 14 -2.57 7.01 11.79
CA GLN A 14 -3.42 7.94 12.55
C GLN A 14 -4.76 8.20 11.85
N LYS A 15 -4.75 8.41 10.52
CA LYS A 15 -5.99 8.58 9.75
C LYS A 15 -6.87 7.33 9.76
N LEU A 16 -6.25 6.16 9.74
CA LEU A 16 -6.98 4.90 9.86
C LEU A 16 -7.60 4.75 11.26
N MET A 17 -6.87 5.08 12.33
CA MET A 17 -7.42 5.08 13.69
C MET A 17 -8.62 6.02 13.82
N GLU A 18 -8.54 7.25 13.26
CA GLU A 18 -9.66 8.19 13.21
C GLU A 18 -10.88 7.59 12.46
N ALA A 19 -10.63 6.89 11.35
CA ALA A 19 -11.69 6.27 10.56
C ALA A 19 -12.34 5.09 11.31
N VAL A 20 -11.54 4.24 11.95
CA VAL A 20 -12.03 3.12 12.76
C VAL A 20 -12.86 3.63 13.93
N ALA A 21 -12.41 4.68 14.63
CA ALA A 21 -13.13 5.28 15.76
C ALA A 21 -14.50 5.88 15.38
N ARG A 22 -14.73 6.18 14.09
CA ARG A 22 -16.02 6.69 13.56
C ARG A 22 -16.88 5.58 12.93
N SER A 23 -16.45 4.35 12.98
CA SER A 23 -17.13 3.20 12.37
C SER A 23 -17.63 2.23 13.44
N GLU A 24 -18.29 1.16 13.01
CA GLU A 24 -18.66 0.02 13.85
C GLU A 24 -17.50 -0.99 14.06
N HIS A 25 -16.29 -0.66 13.60
CA HIS A 25 -15.11 -1.52 13.67
C HIS A 25 -14.29 -1.22 14.93
N GLU A 26 -13.43 -2.13 15.30
CA GLU A 26 -12.58 -2.07 16.49
C GLU A 26 -11.11 -2.15 16.09
N ALA A 27 -10.27 -1.28 16.66
CA ALA A 27 -8.83 -1.42 16.59
C ALA A 27 -8.38 -2.43 17.65
N ALA A 28 -8.20 -3.70 17.24
CA ALA A 28 -7.77 -4.77 18.14
C ALA A 28 -6.32 -4.62 18.58
N ALA A 29 -5.46 -4.11 17.71
CA ALA A 29 -4.08 -3.79 18.04
C ALA A 29 -3.57 -2.59 17.25
N LEU A 30 -2.79 -1.75 17.90
CA LEU A 30 -2.00 -0.66 17.33
C LEU A 30 -0.53 -1.10 17.37
N VAL A 31 0.08 -1.28 16.21
CA VAL A 31 1.44 -1.81 16.09
C VAL A 31 2.35 -0.78 15.44
N ASP A 32 3.45 -0.46 16.11
CA ASP A 32 4.51 0.38 15.54
C ASP A 32 5.77 0.27 16.40
N PRO A 33 6.98 0.14 15.83
CA PRO A 33 8.23 0.08 16.62
C PRO A 33 8.50 1.28 17.52
N LYS A 34 7.82 2.42 17.26
CA LYS A 34 7.93 3.65 18.07
C LYS A 34 7.00 3.66 19.27
N LEU A 35 6.07 2.72 19.37
CA LEU A 35 5.18 2.62 20.51
C LEU A 35 5.89 2.00 21.71
N VAL A 36 5.62 2.53 22.90
CA VAL A 36 5.88 1.82 24.15
C VAL A 36 4.76 0.79 24.31
N ALA A 37 5.12 -0.47 24.38
CA ALA A 37 4.15 -1.54 24.47
C ALA A 37 3.30 -1.39 25.74
N ASP A 38 1.98 -1.36 25.56
CA ASP A 38 0.99 -1.38 26.63
C ASP A 38 -0.22 -2.22 26.18
N PRO A 39 -0.25 -3.52 26.55
CA PRO A 39 -1.34 -4.40 26.18
C PRO A 39 -2.72 -3.93 26.71
N SER A 40 -2.77 -3.18 27.82
CA SER A 40 -4.02 -2.64 28.36
C SER A 40 -4.65 -1.59 27.45
N LEU A 41 -3.83 -0.94 26.61
CA LEU A 41 -4.23 0.03 25.58
C LEU A 41 -4.16 -0.58 24.16
N SER A 42 -3.99 -1.90 24.04
CA SER A 42 -3.80 -2.60 22.75
C SER A 42 -2.63 -2.06 21.92
N MET A 43 -1.55 -1.60 22.56
CA MET A 43 -0.36 -1.02 21.93
C MET A 43 0.81 -1.99 21.96
N TYR A 44 1.43 -2.24 20.80
CA TYR A 44 2.52 -3.21 20.65
C TYR A 44 3.65 -2.63 19.82
N SER A 45 4.89 -2.95 20.17
CA SER A 45 6.07 -2.56 19.39
C SER A 45 6.32 -3.50 18.19
N SER A 46 5.79 -4.72 18.26
CA SER A 46 5.87 -5.72 17.19
C SER A 46 4.54 -6.42 17.02
N ILE A 47 4.20 -6.77 15.79
CA ILE A 47 2.97 -7.55 15.50
C ILE A 47 3.02 -8.95 16.12
N ALA A 48 4.22 -9.50 16.32
CA ALA A 48 4.41 -10.81 16.95
C ALA A 48 4.00 -10.84 18.43
N ASP A 49 3.92 -9.67 19.07
CA ASP A 49 3.54 -9.55 20.48
C ASP A 49 2.03 -9.58 20.71
N PHE A 50 1.24 -9.46 19.64
CA PHE A 50 -0.22 -9.52 19.71
C PHE A 50 -0.71 -10.96 19.52
N ASP A 51 -1.39 -11.50 20.50
CA ASP A 51 -1.95 -12.86 20.51
C ASP A 51 -3.48 -12.89 20.47
N GLY A 52 -4.15 -11.73 20.50
CA GLY A 52 -5.60 -11.59 20.45
C GLY A 52 -6.22 -11.90 19.08
N ASP A 53 -7.54 -11.93 18.98
CA ASP A 53 -8.25 -12.17 17.72
C ASP A 53 -8.28 -10.93 16.83
N ALA A 54 -8.13 -11.14 15.53
CA ALA A 54 -8.31 -10.11 14.52
C ALA A 54 -8.90 -10.68 13.22
N ASP A 55 -9.68 -9.85 12.54
CA ASP A 55 -10.32 -10.20 11.26
C ASP A 55 -9.47 -9.77 10.06
N VAL A 56 -8.64 -8.73 10.22
CA VAL A 56 -7.81 -8.17 9.16
C VAL A 56 -6.63 -7.39 9.73
N ILE A 57 -5.51 -7.40 9.01
CA ILE A 57 -4.37 -6.50 9.23
C ILE A 57 -4.41 -5.41 8.14
N ILE A 58 -4.31 -4.14 8.55
CA ILE A 58 -4.13 -3.03 7.62
C ILE A 58 -2.74 -2.42 7.89
N ASP A 59 -1.88 -2.49 6.87
CA ASP A 59 -0.46 -2.13 6.99
C ASP A 59 -0.12 -0.85 6.22
N PHE A 60 0.27 0.17 6.96
CA PHE A 60 0.86 1.42 6.50
C PHE A 60 2.24 1.67 7.14
N SER A 61 2.97 0.61 7.47
CA SER A 61 4.28 0.69 8.12
C SER A 61 5.42 0.99 7.12
N HIS A 62 6.43 0.19 7.08
CA HIS A 62 7.55 0.26 6.15
C HIS A 62 7.68 -1.08 5.41
N HIS A 63 8.09 -1.06 4.13
CA HIS A 63 8.19 -2.28 3.31
C HIS A 63 9.01 -3.39 3.97
N SER A 64 10.09 -3.04 4.69
CA SER A 64 10.95 -4.03 5.35
C SER A 64 10.24 -4.86 6.44
N ALA A 65 9.08 -4.42 6.93
CA ALA A 65 8.26 -5.19 7.87
C ALA A 65 7.40 -6.26 7.16
N ALA A 66 7.30 -6.24 5.83
CA ALA A 66 6.37 -7.06 5.07
C ALA A 66 6.57 -8.57 5.33
N ILE A 67 7.81 -9.06 5.37
CA ILE A 67 8.09 -10.50 5.56
C ILE A 67 7.58 -10.97 6.92
N GLN A 68 7.93 -10.26 7.99
CA GLN A 68 7.50 -10.62 9.36
C GLN A 68 5.97 -10.55 9.49
N LEU A 69 5.36 -9.52 8.92
CA LEU A 69 3.91 -9.34 8.90
C LEU A 69 3.21 -10.49 8.18
N LEU A 70 3.73 -10.91 7.02
CA LEU A 70 3.16 -12.01 6.25
C LEU A 70 3.30 -13.36 6.98
N GLU A 71 4.42 -13.62 7.65
CA GLU A 71 4.60 -14.83 8.47
C GLU A 71 3.58 -14.89 9.60
N TYR A 72 3.41 -13.78 10.32
CA TYR A 72 2.38 -13.66 11.36
C TYR A 72 0.98 -13.88 10.79
N ALA A 73 0.63 -13.18 9.70
CA ALA A 73 -0.68 -13.26 9.08
C ALA A 73 -1.01 -14.69 8.59
N LYS A 74 -0.05 -15.37 7.95
CA LYS A 74 -0.21 -16.76 7.49
C LYS A 74 -0.42 -17.72 8.64
N SER A 75 0.37 -17.61 9.71
CA SER A 75 0.27 -18.51 10.88
C SER A 75 -1.11 -18.44 11.55
N ARG A 76 -1.78 -17.29 11.47
CA ARG A 76 -3.08 -17.00 12.08
C ARG A 76 -4.24 -16.98 11.08
N LYS A 77 -3.96 -17.17 9.79
CA LYS A 77 -4.95 -17.11 8.69
C LYS A 77 -5.70 -15.77 8.63
N ILE A 78 -5.01 -14.66 8.94
CA ILE A 78 -5.60 -13.32 8.95
C ILE A 78 -5.38 -12.67 7.57
N PRO A 79 -6.43 -12.15 6.91
CA PRO A 79 -6.32 -11.35 5.68
C PRO A 79 -5.47 -10.08 5.88
N VAL A 80 -4.79 -9.65 4.82
CA VAL A 80 -3.92 -8.47 4.85
C VAL A 80 -4.29 -7.44 3.79
N VAL A 81 -4.42 -6.18 4.19
CA VAL A 81 -4.40 -5.01 3.32
C VAL A 81 -3.03 -4.37 3.44
N LEU A 82 -2.20 -4.50 2.41
CA LEU A 82 -0.82 -4.04 2.39
C LEU A 82 -0.71 -2.79 1.51
N ALA A 83 -0.52 -1.64 2.15
CA ALA A 83 -0.54 -0.31 1.55
C ALA A 83 0.83 0.39 1.58
N THR A 84 1.87 -0.30 2.03
CA THR A 84 3.25 0.20 1.99
C THR A 84 3.77 0.31 0.56
N THR A 85 4.76 1.15 0.34
CA THR A 85 5.43 1.37 -0.95
C THR A 85 6.92 1.07 -0.83
N GLY A 86 7.60 0.89 -1.96
CA GLY A 86 9.05 0.71 -1.97
C GLY A 86 9.52 -0.73 -1.76
N GLN A 87 8.64 -1.72 -1.92
CA GLN A 87 9.01 -3.13 -1.79
C GLN A 87 10.08 -3.53 -2.79
N THR A 88 11.05 -4.31 -2.32
CA THR A 88 12.02 -5.00 -3.16
C THR A 88 11.36 -6.11 -3.99
N ASP A 89 12.04 -6.64 -4.98
CA ASP A 89 11.50 -7.74 -5.78
C ASP A 89 11.34 -9.02 -4.96
N GLU A 90 12.19 -9.25 -3.96
CA GLU A 90 12.07 -10.35 -3.01
C GLU A 90 10.83 -10.20 -2.14
N GLU A 91 10.58 -9.00 -1.61
CA GLU A 91 9.38 -8.69 -0.82
C GLU A 91 8.10 -8.87 -1.66
N LYS A 92 8.08 -8.40 -2.91
CA LYS A 92 6.96 -8.62 -3.83
C LYS A 92 6.72 -10.10 -4.10
N LYS A 93 7.77 -10.89 -4.34
CA LYS A 93 7.64 -12.35 -4.50
C LYS A 93 7.02 -13.00 -3.27
N ALA A 94 7.44 -12.61 -2.07
CA ALA A 94 6.88 -13.11 -0.82
C ALA A 94 5.40 -12.73 -0.65
N ILE A 95 5.01 -11.48 -1.00
CA ILE A 95 3.61 -11.02 -0.98
C ILE A 95 2.74 -11.87 -1.92
N TYR A 96 3.19 -12.07 -3.17
CA TYR A 96 2.45 -12.88 -4.13
C TYR A 96 2.36 -14.35 -3.72
N ALA A 97 3.42 -14.92 -3.16
CA ALA A 97 3.40 -16.30 -2.65
C ALA A 97 2.42 -16.45 -1.48
N ALA A 98 2.42 -15.50 -0.54
CA ALA A 98 1.50 -15.50 0.60
C ALA A 98 0.02 -15.37 0.17
N GLY A 99 -0.25 -14.73 -0.98
CA GLY A 99 -1.59 -14.64 -1.57
C GLY A 99 -2.22 -16.00 -1.95
N GLY A 100 -1.41 -17.06 -2.07
CA GLY A 100 -1.89 -18.44 -2.21
C GLY A 100 -2.35 -19.09 -0.89
N GLU A 101 -2.03 -18.50 0.25
CA GLU A 101 -2.33 -19.05 1.58
C GLU A 101 -3.38 -18.23 2.35
N ILE A 102 -3.38 -16.90 2.16
CA ILE A 102 -4.30 -15.96 2.81
C ILE A 102 -4.76 -14.89 1.81
N PRO A 103 -5.95 -14.29 2.00
CA PRO A 103 -6.38 -13.15 1.21
C PRO A 103 -5.44 -11.94 1.41
N ILE A 104 -4.88 -11.42 0.32
CA ILE A 104 -4.03 -10.22 0.35
C ILE A 104 -4.56 -9.20 -0.65
N PHE A 105 -4.81 -7.97 -0.18
CA PHE A 105 -5.00 -6.81 -1.02
C PHE A 105 -3.73 -5.96 -0.96
N PHE A 106 -2.96 -5.97 -2.04
CA PHE A 106 -1.71 -5.22 -2.16
C PHE A 106 -1.87 -4.08 -3.17
N ALA A 107 -1.73 -2.84 -2.72
CA ALA A 107 -1.81 -1.67 -3.58
C ALA A 107 -0.95 -0.52 -3.04
N ALA A 108 -0.07 -0.01 -3.88
CA ALA A 108 0.78 1.15 -3.57
C ALA A 108 0.00 2.47 -3.51
N ASN A 109 -1.18 2.52 -4.13
CA ASN A 109 -2.07 3.68 -4.12
C ASN A 109 -3.52 3.22 -4.08
N MET A 110 -4.25 3.67 -3.07
CA MET A 110 -5.67 3.34 -2.85
C MET A 110 -6.60 4.54 -3.15
N SER A 111 -6.07 5.59 -3.79
CA SER A 111 -6.87 6.74 -4.20
C SER A 111 -7.81 6.37 -5.35
N LEU A 112 -9.13 6.54 -5.13
CA LEU A 112 -10.13 6.39 -6.18
C LEU A 112 -9.86 7.34 -7.36
N GLY A 113 -9.42 8.57 -7.09
CA GLY A 113 -9.07 9.55 -8.12
C GLY A 113 -7.92 9.04 -9.01
N VAL A 114 -6.87 8.49 -8.42
CA VAL A 114 -5.76 7.88 -9.17
C VAL A 114 -6.23 6.68 -9.99
N ALA A 115 -7.04 5.80 -9.42
CA ALA A 115 -7.58 4.65 -10.14
C ALA A 115 -8.43 5.05 -11.36
N VAL A 116 -9.25 6.10 -11.21
CA VAL A 116 -10.05 6.67 -12.33
C VAL A 116 -9.12 7.31 -13.36
N THR A 117 -8.12 8.08 -12.95
CA THR A 117 -7.14 8.71 -13.85
C THR A 117 -6.39 7.66 -14.68
N ILE A 118 -5.94 6.57 -14.06
CA ILE A 118 -5.29 5.45 -14.76
C ILE A 118 -6.23 4.84 -15.82
N LYS A 119 -7.50 4.61 -15.48
CA LYS A 119 -8.49 4.07 -16.43
C LYS A 119 -8.71 5.00 -17.61
N LEU A 120 -8.83 6.31 -17.35
CA LEU A 120 -9.02 7.31 -18.39
C LEU A 120 -7.80 7.45 -19.28
N ALA A 121 -6.59 7.50 -18.71
CA ALA A 121 -5.34 7.56 -19.45
C ALA A 121 -5.18 6.35 -20.39
N LYS A 122 -5.47 5.15 -19.88
CA LYS A 122 -5.46 3.91 -20.67
C LYS A 122 -6.45 3.96 -21.82
N ALA A 123 -7.68 4.41 -21.57
CA ALA A 123 -8.71 4.51 -22.60
C ALA A 123 -8.33 5.55 -23.68
N ALA A 124 -7.80 6.70 -23.28
CA ALA A 124 -7.34 7.74 -24.20
C ALA A 124 -6.16 7.23 -25.05
N ALA A 125 -5.16 6.59 -24.45
CA ALA A 125 -4.01 6.05 -25.17
C ALA A 125 -4.41 4.98 -26.20
N ALA A 126 -5.41 4.17 -25.89
CA ALA A 126 -5.94 3.18 -26.83
C ALA A 126 -6.73 3.83 -27.98
N ALA A 127 -7.46 4.93 -27.73
CA ALA A 127 -8.25 5.64 -28.73
C ALA A 127 -7.40 6.49 -29.69
N PHE A 128 -6.22 6.94 -29.24
CA PHE A 128 -5.31 7.79 -30.01
C PHE A 128 -3.92 7.13 -30.11
N PRO A 129 -3.75 6.09 -30.94
CA PRO A 129 -2.53 5.30 -30.99
C PRO A 129 -1.30 6.09 -31.44
N ASP A 130 -1.47 7.12 -32.25
CA ASP A 130 -0.39 7.93 -32.81
C ASP A 130 -0.08 9.20 -31.99
N ALA A 131 -0.79 9.43 -30.88
CA ALA A 131 -0.60 10.62 -30.07
C ALA A 131 0.67 10.52 -29.20
N ASP A 132 1.41 11.62 -29.11
CA ASP A 132 2.43 11.80 -28.07
C ASP A 132 1.76 11.97 -26.73
N ILE A 133 2.37 11.38 -25.69
CA ILE A 133 1.81 11.38 -24.34
C ILE A 133 2.86 11.95 -23.37
N GLU A 134 2.47 12.99 -22.65
CA GLU A 134 3.27 13.54 -21.56
C GLU A 134 2.54 13.34 -20.22
N ILE A 135 3.30 12.91 -19.20
CA ILE A 135 2.82 12.85 -17.80
C ILE A 135 3.55 13.93 -17.03
N VAL A 136 2.82 14.94 -16.59
CA VAL A 136 3.37 16.07 -15.82
C VAL A 136 2.82 15.98 -14.39
N GLU A 137 3.71 16.02 -13.41
CA GLU A 137 3.34 15.95 -12.00
C GLU A 137 4.05 17.03 -11.17
N THR A 138 3.40 17.45 -10.10
CA THR A 138 3.94 18.44 -9.18
C THR A 138 3.79 17.93 -7.75
N HIS A 139 4.87 18.01 -6.98
CA HIS A 139 4.90 17.58 -5.59
C HIS A 139 5.55 18.65 -4.69
N HIS A 140 5.38 18.48 -3.39
CA HIS A 140 6.07 19.29 -2.39
C HIS A 140 7.60 19.08 -2.48
N ASN A 141 8.37 20.07 -2.04
CA ASN A 141 9.84 20.08 -2.11
C ASN A 141 10.55 19.02 -1.23
N ARG A 142 9.83 18.29 -0.39
CA ARG A 142 10.37 17.20 0.46
C ARG A 142 10.31 15.83 -0.20
N LYS A 143 9.75 15.72 -1.43
CA LYS A 143 9.69 14.46 -2.16
C LYS A 143 11.09 14.10 -2.68
N LEU A 144 11.54 12.88 -2.38
CA LEU A 144 12.88 12.42 -2.70
C LEU A 144 12.95 11.62 -4.01
N ASP A 145 11.87 10.94 -4.38
CA ASP A 145 11.78 10.09 -5.57
C ASP A 145 11.11 10.83 -6.74
N ALA A 146 11.63 10.62 -7.92
CA ALA A 146 11.04 11.04 -9.21
C ALA A 146 11.43 10.00 -10.29
N PRO A 147 10.49 9.59 -11.16
CA PRO A 147 9.05 9.87 -11.15
C PRO A 147 8.34 9.26 -9.95
N SER A 148 7.14 9.80 -9.60
CA SER A 148 6.33 9.22 -8.52
C SER A 148 5.80 7.84 -8.89
N GLY A 149 5.49 7.02 -7.87
CA GLY A 149 4.82 5.74 -8.08
C GLY A 149 3.49 5.86 -8.84
N THR A 150 2.79 6.99 -8.69
CA THR A 150 1.56 7.29 -9.44
C THR A 150 1.83 7.53 -10.92
N ALA A 151 2.85 8.33 -11.26
CA ALA A 151 3.25 8.55 -12.65
C ALA A 151 3.68 7.24 -13.33
N LEU A 152 4.47 6.43 -12.64
CA LEU A 152 4.87 5.10 -13.12
C LEU A 152 3.67 4.18 -13.33
N SER A 153 2.67 4.19 -12.44
CA SER A 153 1.45 3.38 -12.58
C SER A 153 0.61 3.82 -13.80
N ILE A 154 0.54 5.11 -14.08
CA ILE A 154 -0.13 5.63 -15.27
C ILE A 154 0.63 5.18 -16.53
N PHE A 155 1.95 5.32 -16.54
CA PHE A 155 2.79 4.86 -17.66
C PHE A 155 2.61 3.36 -17.93
N GLU A 156 2.69 2.50 -16.92
CA GLU A 156 2.52 1.06 -17.07
C GLU A 156 1.12 0.68 -17.63
N ALA A 157 0.08 1.41 -17.22
CA ALA A 157 -1.25 1.21 -17.76
C ALA A 157 -1.35 1.60 -19.24
N ILE A 158 -0.70 2.70 -19.65
CA ILE A 158 -0.59 3.14 -21.04
C ILE A 158 0.20 2.11 -21.84
N LYS A 159 1.35 1.67 -21.36
CA LYS A 159 2.19 0.65 -21.98
C LYS A 159 1.43 -0.68 -22.19
N GLY A 160 0.52 -1.02 -21.29
CA GLY A 160 -0.34 -2.21 -21.45
C GLY A 160 -1.28 -2.19 -22.66
N VAL A 161 -1.54 -1.01 -23.26
CA VAL A 161 -2.34 -0.83 -24.50
C VAL A 161 -1.52 -0.31 -25.67
N ARG A 162 -0.36 0.29 -25.39
CA ARG A 162 0.63 0.74 -26.38
C ARG A 162 1.96 0.06 -26.07
N GLY A 163 2.13 -1.17 -26.55
CA GLY A 163 3.27 -2.03 -26.23
C GLY A 163 4.64 -1.48 -26.66
N ASP A 164 4.66 -0.49 -27.56
CA ASP A 164 5.82 0.23 -28.07
C ASP A 164 6.23 1.44 -27.20
N ALA A 165 5.40 1.81 -26.20
CA ALA A 165 5.68 2.97 -25.36
C ALA A 165 6.95 2.79 -24.52
N VAL A 166 7.87 3.75 -24.68
CA VAL A 166 9.15 3.83 -23.94
C VAL A 166 9.15 5.10 -23.09
N PRO A 167 9.46 5.02 -21.78
CA PRO A 167 9.49 6.20 -20.94
C PRO A 167 10.74 7.04 -21.22
N VAL A 168 10.53 8.34 -21.36
CA VAL A 168 11.62 9.34 -21.39
C VAL A 168 11.43 10.23 -20.17
N PHE A 169 12.42 10.25 -19.28
CA PHE A 169 12.37 11.01 -18.03
C PHE A 169 13.08 12.35 -18.20
N GLY A 170 12.32 13.42 -18.04
CA GLY A 170 12.79 14.77 -18.24
C GLY A 170 12.73 15.18 -19.74
N ARG A 171 12.67 16.48 -19.96
CA ARG A 171 12.83 17.08 -21.28
C ARG A 171 14.27 17.59 -21.40
N GLU A 172 15.01 17.18 -22.41
CA GLU A 172 16.24 17.83 -22.85
C GLU A 172 15.94 19.01 -23.76
#